data_fa8372707e0cbe6a031fe21c8e2679c5
#
_entry.id   fa8372707e0cbe6a031fe21c8e2679c5
#
_cell.length_a   1.000
_cell.length_b   1.000
_cell.length_c   1.000
_cell.angle_alpha   90.00
_cell.angle_beta   90.00
_cell.angle_gamma   90.00
#
_symmetry.space_group_name_H-M   'P 1'
#
loop_
_entity.id
_entity.type
_entity.pdbx_description
1 polymer ?
#
loop_
_entity_poly.entity_id
_entity_poly.type
_entity_poly.pdbx_seq_one_letter_code
_entity_poly.pdbx_strand_id
1 'polypeptide(L)'
;SLNILTDAVQDDTFASLSSSVGSFNTFRNTLKFSTGLLSNHFELSGRLSKINSDGYIDRASSNLKSYFLQGAFRDKNTLIKALAFGGHEITYQSWYGIEDLSNRTYNPAGEIYDQNGNLSGFYDKQEDNYRQDHYQLHWNEKLNSSWSASLGLNYTYGRGYYEEFNDSGSQTSFSYLGLIPLDTGNQII
;
A
#
# COMPACT_ATOMS: atom_id res chain seq x y z
N SER A 1 21.98 3.50 -9.78
CA SER A 1 20.65 3.81 -10.32
C SER A 1 19.76 2.59 -10.23
N LEU A 2 18.51 2.78 -9.85
CA LEU A 2 17.48 1.73 -9.84
C LEU A 2 16.69 1.84 -11.15
N ASN A 3 16.63 0.75 -11.92
CA ASN A 3 15.78 0.65 -13.10
C ASN A 3 14.66 -0.36 -12.83
N ILE A 4 13.42 0.10 -12.84
CA ILE A 4 12.24 -0.74 -12.64
C ILE A 4 11.53 -0.88 -13.99
N LEU A 5 11.47 -2.11 -14.48
CA LEU A 5 10.71 -2.45 -15.68
C LEU A 5 9.34 -2.99 -15.25
N THR A 6 8.28 -2.41 -15.81
CA THR A 6 6.94 -2.97 -15.70
C THR A 6 6.83 -4.24 -16.57
N ASP A 7 5.83 -5.08 -16.28
CA ASP A 7 5.62 -6.32 -17.00
C ASP A 7 5.64 -6.10 -18.53
N ALA A 8 6.32 -7.00 -19.25
CA ALA A 8 6.33 -7.01 -20.70
C ALA A 8 4.94 -7.39 -21.25
N VAL A 9 4.66 -6.99 -22.47
CA VAL A 9 3.47 -7.46 -23.22
C VAL A 9 3.54 -8.98 -23.33
N GLN A 10 2.49 -9.67 -22.91
CA GLN A 10 2.40 -11.12 -22.91
C GLN A 10 1.81 -11.61 -24.25
N ASP A 11 2.46 -12.59 -24.87
CA ASP A 11 1.97 -13.16 -26.12
C ASP A 11 0.86 -14.19 -25.87
N ASP A 12 0.90 -14.88 -24.72
CA ASP A 12 -0.01 -15.96 -24.38
C ASP A 12 -1.12 -15.54 -23.42
N THR A 13 -2.29 -16.14 -23.59
CA THR A 13 -3.41 -16.03 -22.64
C THR A 13 -3.13 -16.89 -21.42
N PHE A 14 -3.27 -16.33 -20.24
CA PHE A 14 -3.21 -17.08 -19.00
C PHE A 14 -4.06 -16.46 -17.88
N ALA A 15 -4.42 -17.29 -16.91
CA ALA A 15 -4.91 -16.88 -15.61
C ALA A 15 -4.26 -17.75 -14.54
N SER A 16 -3.83 -17.12 -13.45
CA SER A 16 -3.25 -17.86 -12.32
C SER A 16 -3.73 -17.30 -11.01
N LEU A 17 -4.14 -18.18 -10.10
CA LEU A 17 -4.48 -17.87 -8.72
C LEU A 17 -3.43 -18.51 -7.81
N SER A 18 -2.79 -17.69 -7.00
CA SER A 18 -1.85 -18.13 -5.97
C SER A 18 -2.40 -17.78 -4.60
N SER A 19 -2.54 -18.77 -3.74
CA SER A 19 -2.95 -18.60 -2.35
C SER A 19 -1.89 -19.21 -1.44
N SER A 20 -1.56 -18.52 -0.37
CA SER A 20 -0.64 -19.04 0.65
C SER A 20 -1.12 -18.65 2.05
N VAL A 21 -0.82 -19.53 2.99
CA VAL A 21 -1.04 -19.35 4.42
C VAL A 21 0.29 -19.43 5.14
N GLY A 22 0.43 -18.67 6.22
CA GLY A 22 1.65 -18.63 7.02
C GLY A 22 1.35 -18.43 8.49
N SER A 23 2.39 -18.33 9.31
CA SER A 23 2.29 -18.01 10.73
C SER A 23 1.59 -16.66 10.93
N PHE A 24 1.08 -16.42 12.15
CA PHE A 24 0.39 -15.19 12.53
C PHE A 24 -0.83 -14.86 11.67
N ASN A 25 -1.65 -15.89 11.36
CA ASN A 25 -2.82 -15.76 10.51
C ASN A 25 -2.54 -15.06 9.17
N THR A 26 -1.34 -15.27 8.63
CA THR A 26 -0.96 -14.67 7.36
C THR A 26 -1.65 -15.37 6.20
N PHE A 27 -2.44 -14.61 5.45
CA PHE A 27 -3.09 -15.05 4.22
C PHE A 27 -2.67 -14.13 3.07
N ARG A 28 -2.17 -14.74 2.01
CA ARG A 28 -1.83 -14.03 0.77
C ARG A 28 -2.58 -14.66 -0.39
N ASN A 29 -3.30 -13.83 -1.15
CA ASN A 29 -3.97 -14.23 -2.38
C ASN A 29 -3.51 -13.30 -3.51
N THR A 30 -3.20 -13.88 -4.66
CA THR A 30 -2.80 -13.14 -5.85
C THR A 30 -3.43 -13.77 -7.07
N LEU A 31 -4.21 -12.96 -7.80
CA LEU A 31 -4.74 -13.27 -9.12
C LEU A 31 -3.89 -12.55 -10.17
N LYS A 32 -3.42 -13.26 -11.19
CA LYS A 32 -2.79 -12.70 -12.38
C LYS A 32 -3.52 -13.19 -13.60
N PHE A 33 -3.62 -12.36 -14.63
CA PHE A 33 -4.20 -12.74 -15.92
C PHE A 33 -3.59 -11.94 -17.08
N SER A 34 -3.65 -12.51 -18.25
CA SER A 34 -3.41 -11.84 -19.52
C SER A 34 -4.33 -12.44 -20.58
N THR A 35 -4.80 -11.60 -21.49
CA THR A 35 -5.53 -12.03 -22.70
C THR A 35 -4.61 -12.61 -23.75
N GLY A 36 -3.29 -12.45 -23.59
CA GLY A 36 -2.36 -12.58 -24.71
C GLY A 36 -2.61 -11.51 -25.77
N LEU A 37 -1.99 -11.63 -26.90
CA LEU A 37 -2.17 -10.73 -28.04
C LEU A 37 -3.46 -11.05 -28.80
N LEU A 38 -4.48 -10.23 -28.57
CA LEU A 38 -5.71 -10.24 -29.37
C LEU A 38 -5.43 -9.61 -30.74
N SER A 39 -5.82 -10.32 -31.82
CA SER A 39 -5.56 -9.89 -33.20
C SER A 39 -4.09 -9.51 -33.46
N ASN A 40 -3.15 -10.13 -32.75
CA ASN A 40 -1.70 -9.87 -32.79
C ASN A 40 -1.28 -8.44 -32.38
N HIS A 41 -2.17 -7.63 -31.83
CA HIS A 41 -1.89 -6.23 -31.55
C HIS A 41 -2.23 -5.80 -30.11
N PHE A 42 -3.35 -6.26 -29.55
CA PHE A 42 -3.86 -5.77 -28.29
C PHE A 42 -3.66 -6.78 -27.16
N GLU A 43 -3.26 -6.31 -26.00
CA GLU A 43 -3.17 -7.10 -24.79
C GLU A 43 -3.85 -6.36 -23.64
N LEU A 44 -4.54 -7.12 -22.79
CA LEU A 44 -4.99 -6.69 -21.48
C LEU A 44 -4.44 -7.66 -20.44
N SER A 45 -3.68 -7.14 -19.50
CA SER A 45 -3.15 -7.95 -18.38
C SER A 45 -3.36 -7.27 -17.05
N GLY A 46 -3.31 -8.07 -15.98
CA GLY A 46 -3.47 -7.53 -14.66
C GLY A 46 -3.06 -8.45 -13.54
N ARG A 47 -2.93 -7.83 -12.35
CA ARG A 47 -2.66 -8.51 -11.09
C ARG A 47 -3.47 -7.86 -9.98
N LEU A 48 -4.13 -8.67 -9.17
CA LEU A 48 -4.79 -8.27 -7.93
C LEU A 48 -4.16 -9.05 -6.79
N SER A 49 -3.81 -8.37 -5.71
CA SER A 49 -3.21 -9.03 -4.55
C SER A 49 -3.84 -8.52 -3.25
N LYS A 50 -3.99 -9.44 -2.30
CA LYS A 50 -4.40 -9.13 -0.94
C LYS A 50 -3.53 -9.92 0.04
N ILE A 51 -3.05 -9.24 1.09
CA ILE A 51 -2.30 -9.84 2.19
C ILE A 51 -2.95 -9.37 3.48
N ASN A 52 -3.25 -10.31 4.36
CA ASN A 52 -3.63 -10.03 5.76
C ASN A 52 -2.68 -10.81 6.67
N SER A 53 -2.29 -10.21 7.78
CA SER A 53 -1.48 -10.86 8.81
C SER A 53 -1.75 -10.17 10.15
N ASP A 54 -1.69 -10.94 11.24
CA ASP A 54 -1.70 -10.37 12.60
C ASP A 54 -0.31 -9.87 13.03
N GLY A 55 0.75 -10.28 12.27
CA GLY A 55 2.13 -9.91 12.56
C GLY A 55 2.77 -10.73 13.68
N TYR A 56 4.11 -10.70 13.74
CA TYR A 56 4.89 -11.34 14.80
C TYR A 56 4.89 -10.50 16.08
N ILE A 57 4.90 -9.19 15.95
CA ILE A 57 4.85 -8.23 17.05
C ILE A 57 3.38 -8.07 17.47
N ASP A 58 3.14 -7.94 18.76
CA ASP A 58 1.80 -7.82 19.32
C ASP A 58 1.03 -6.67 18.66
N ARG A 59 -0.20 -6.93 18.22
CA ARG A 59 -1.08 -5.99 17.49
C ARG A 59 -0.56 -5.49 16.14
N ALA A 60 0.63 -5.87 15.69
CA ALA A 60 1.24 -5.40 14.43
C ALA A 60 0.55 -6.01 13.19
N SER A 61 -0.75 -5.83 13.11
CA SER A 61 -1.57 -6.33 12.00
C SER A 61 -1.28 -5.58 10.70
N SER A 62 -1.47 -6.27 9.58
CA SER A 62 -1.32 -5.71 8.24
C SER A 62 -2.48 -6.14 7.35
N ASN A 63 -3.09 -5.18 6.66
CA ASN A 63 -4.10 -5.40 5.63
C ASN A 63 -3.67 -4.64 4.37
N LEU A 64 -3.11 -5.37 3.43
CA LEU A 64 -2.50 -4.81 2.22
C LEU A 64 -3.30 -5.25 1.01
N LYS A 65 -3.63 -4.32 0.14
CA LYS A 65 -4.27 -4.57 -1.15
C LYS A 65 -3.48 -3.88 -2.24
N SER A 66 -3.31 -4.53 -3.38
CA SER A 66 -2.69 -3.91 -4.53
C SER A 66 -3.32 -4.38 -5.83
N TYR A 67 -3.28 -3.53 -6.82
CA TYR A 67 -3.71 -3.84 -8.17
C TYR A 67 -2.70 -3.32 -9.20
N PHE A 68 -2.66 -3.98 -10.33
CA PHE A 68 -1.95 -3.59 -11.52
C PHE A 68 -2.80 -3.96 -12.73
N LEU A 69 -3.05 -3.02 -13.62
CA LEU A 69 -3.73 -3.22 -14.90
C LEU A 69 -2.89 -2.60 -16.00
N GLN A 70 -2.74 -3.30 -17.09
CA GLN A 70 -2.05 -2.86 -18.29
C GLN A 70 -2.93 -3.15 -19.50
N GLY A 71 -3.15 -2.11 -20.31
CA GLY A 71 -3.60 -2.25 -21.70
C GLY A 71 -2.44 -1.93 -22.62
N ALA A 72 -2.18 -2.75 -23.63
CA ALA A 72 -1.10 -2.54 -24.57
C ALA A 72 -1.58 -2.68 -26.01
N PHE A 73 -1.03 -1.85 -26.88
CA PHE A 73 -1.07 -2.00 -28.33
C PHE A 73 0.34 -2.15 -28.84
N ARG A 74 0.60 -3.18 -29.65
CA ARG A 74 1.89 -3.48 -30.24
C ARG A 74 1.73 -3.73 -31.75
N ASP A 75 2.52 -3.05 -32.55
CA ASP A 75 2.73 -3.29 -33.96
C ASP A 75 4.22 -3.32 -34.26
N LYS A 76 4.61 -3.49 -35.53
CA LYS A 76 6.00 -3.53 -35.98
C LYS A 76 6.88 -2.39 -35.45
N ASN A 77 6.34 -1.19 -35.46
CA ASN A 77 7.06 0.03 -35.15
C ASN A 77 6.54 0.73 -33.88
N THR A 78 5.34 0.39 -33.45
CA THR A 78 4.60 1.11 -32.40
C THR A 78 4.38 0.24 -31.19
N LEU A 79 4.67 0.78 -30.01
CA LEU A 79 4.25 0.22 -28.73
C LEU A 79 3.58 1.30 -27.89
N ILE A 80 2.32 1.09 -27.57
CA ILE A 80 1.58 1.96 -26.64
C ILE A 80 1.21 1.11 -25.42
N LYS A 81 1.46 1.62 -24.21
CA LYS A 81 1.02 1.00 -22.95
C LYS A 81 0.31 2.02 -22.09
N ALA A 82 -0.88 1.66 -21.63
CA ALA A 82 -1.59 2.38 -20.59
C ALA A 82 -1.60 1.53 -19.33
N LEU A 83 -1.17 2.09 -18.21
CA LEU A 83 -1.05 1.40 -16.94
C LEU A 83 -1.85 2.12 -15.87
N ALA A 84 -2.51 1.33 -15.02
CA ALA A 84 -3.11 1.79 -13.77
C ALA A 84 -2.70 0.82 -12.67
N PHE A 85 -2.01 1.31 -11.65
CA PHE A 85 -1.60 0.46 -10.54
C PHE A 85 -1.58 1.25 -9.24
N GLY A 86 -1.74 0.53 -8.14
CA GLY A 86 -1.75 1.16 -6.84
C GLY A 86 -1.90 0.16 -5.71
N GLY A 87 -1.97 0.71 -4.51
CA GLY A 87 -2.15 -0.06 -3.30
C GLY A 87 -2.84 0.73 -2.21
N HIS A 88 -3.38 -0.01 -1.27
CA HIS A 88 -3.92 0.49 -0.03
C HIS A 88 -3.39 -0.38 1.10
N GLU A 89 -2.77 0.25 2.07
CA GLU A 89 -2.29 -0.39 3.29
C GLU A 89 -2.99 0.18 4.51
N ILE A 90 -3.28 -0.72 5.45
CA ILE A 90 -3.65 -0.40 6.82
C ILE A 90 -2.76 -1.28 7.68
N THR A 91 -1.89 -0.64 8.46
CA THR A 91 -0.93 -1.33 9.32
C THR A 91 -0.99 -0.74 10.72
N TYR A 92 -1.10 -1.61 11.73
CA TYR A 92 -0.94 -1.16 13.10
C TYR A 92 0.53 -0.85 13.37
N GLN A 93 0.80 0.27 14.01
CA GLN A 93 2.15 0.78 14.25
C GLN A 93 2.93 -0.13 15.20
N SER A 94 4.18 -0.44 14.84
CA SER A 94 5.07 -1.30 15.63
C SER A 94 6.54 -0.90 15.52
N TRP A 95 6.81 0.38 15.30
CA TRP A 95 8.18 0.90 15.11
C TRP A 95 8.85 1.40 16.38
N TYR A 96 8.17 1.33 17.52
CA TYR A 96 8.78 1.68 18.79
C TYR A 96 9.77 0.60 19.24
N GLY A 97 10.90 1.01 19.82
CA GLY A 97 11.83 0.11 20.44
C GLY A 97 11.27 -0.50 21.72
N ILE A 98 11.84 -1.63 22.14
CA ILE A 98 11.56 -2.28 23.42
C ILE A 98 12.76 -2.17 24.32
N GLU A 99 12.54 -1.97 25.62
CA GLU A 99 13.61 -1.94 26.63
C GLU A 99 13.95 -3.34 27.13
N ASP A 100 12.92 -4.20 27.28
CA ASP A 100 13.08 -5.58 27.75
C ASP A 100 13.19 -6.56 26.58
N LEU A 101 14.42 -7.01 26.31
CA LEU A 101 14.72 -7.98 25.24
C LEU A 101 14.19 -9.39 25.54
N SER A 102 13.69 -9.67 26.74
CA SER A 102 13.05 -10.95 27.06
C SER A 102 11.64 -11.03 26.44
N ASN A 103 10.99 -9.89 26.21
CA ASN A 103 9.66 -9.80 25.59
C ASN A 103 9.74 -9.22 24.17
N ARG A 104 10.24 -10.03 23.23
CA ARG A 104 10.50 -9.60 21.85
C ARG A 104 9.26 -9.31 21.01
N THR A 105 8.09 -9.73 21.47
CA THR A 105 6.83 -9.48 20.76
C THR A 105 6.10 -8.26 21.27
N TYR A 106 6.54 -7.70 22.38
CA TYR A 106 5.86 -6.56 22.98
C TYR A 106 5.85 -5.35 22.07
N ASN A 107 4.70 -4.72 21.95
CA ASN A 107 4.52 -3.49 21.19
C ASN A 107 4.00 -2.38 22.11
N PRO A 108 4.80 -1.35 22.40
CA PRO A 108 4.36 -0.24 23.23
C PRO A 108 3.42 0.74 22.51
N ALA A 109 3.21 0.58 21.19
CA ALA A 109 2.32 1.46 20.46
C ALA A 109 0.88 1.38 20.98
N GLY A 110 0.28 2.53 21.21
CA GLY A 110 -1.10 2.65 21.69
C GLY A 110 -1.33 2.35 23.16
N GLU A 111 -0.28 2.30 24.00
CA GLU A 111 -0.44 2.14 25.45
C GLU A 111 -1.33 3.23 26.04
N ILE A 112 -2.26 2.82 26.90
CA ILE A 112 -3.15 3.69 27.65
C ILE A 112 -2.87 3.46 29.14
N TYR A 113 -2.57 4.52 29.87
CA TYR A 113 -2.27 4.47 31.29
C TYR A 113 -3.42 5.06 32.13
N ASP A 114 -3.65 4.50 33.29
CA ASP A 114 -4.59 5.04 34.28
C ASP A 114 -3.99 6.26 35.00
N GLN A 115 -4.80 6.91 35.86
CA GLN A 115 -4.38 8.08 36.66
C GLN A 115 -3.24 7.78 37.63
N ASN A 116 -2.96 6.51 37.92
CA ASN A 116 -1.88 6.08 38.80
C ASN A 116 -0.61 5.68 38.03
N GLY A 117 -0.63 5.81 36.71
CA GLY A 117 0.47 5.43 35.83
C GLY A 117 0.57 3.93 35.55
N ASN A 118 -0.48 3.16 35.80
CA ASN A 118 -0.52 1.73 35.45
C ASN A 118 -1.09 1.54 34.04
N LEU A 119 -0.50 0.63 33.29
CA LEU A 119 -1.02 0.25 31.96
C LEU A 119 -2.45 -0.32 32.12
N SER A 120 -3.43 0.35 31.51
CA SER A 120 -4.85 -0.01 31.58
C SER A 120 -5.37 -0.66 30.30
N GLY A 121 -4.67 -0.49 29.17
CA GLY A 121 -5.06 -1.06 27.90
C GLY A 121 -4.23 -0.55 26.73
N PHE A 122 -4.75 -0.81 25.52
CA PHE A 122 -4.11 -0.37 24.28
C PHE A 122 -5.16 0.22 23.35
N TYR A 123 -4.79 1.26 22.65
CA TYR A 123 -5.59 1.85 21.59
C TYR A 123 -5.59 0.94 20.36
N ASP A 124 -6.77 0.59 19.87
CA ASP A 124 -6.94 -0.39 18.81
C ASP A 124 -6.77 0.17 17.39
N LYS A 125 -6.67 1.51 17.27
CA LYS A 125 -6.50 2.20 15.98
C LYS A 125 -5.17 2.98 15.89
N GLN A 126 -4.13 2.47 16.50
CA GLN A 126 -2.78 3.00 16.32
C GLN A 126 -2.28 2.62 14.91
N GLU A 127 -2.85 3.24 13.88
CA GLU A 127 -2.76 2.76 12.50
C GLU A 127 -2.12 3.79 11.56
N ASP A 128 -1.36 3.28 10.60
CA ASP A 128 -1.02 3.95 9.36
C ASP A 128 -1.97 3.47 8.25
N ASN A 129 -2.64 4.39 7.60
CA ASN A 129 -3.59 4.14 6.53
C ASN A 129 -3.20 4.95 5.31
N TYR A 130 -2.61 4.29 4.32
CA TYR A 130 -2.09 4.94 3.13
C TYR A 130 -2.59 4.28 1.85
N ARG A 131 -2.99 5.11 0.88
CA ARG A 131 -3.35 4.68 -0.47
C ARG A 131 -2.64 5.52 -1.51
N GLN A 132 -2.12 4.87 -2.55
CA GLN A 132 -1.53 5.52 -3.70
C GLN A 132 -1.94 4.84 -4.99
N ASP A 133 -2.33 5.66 -5.98
CA ASP A 133 -2.73 5.24 -7.30
C ASP A 133 -1.84 5.93 -8.35
N HIS A 134 -1.38 5.17 -9.35
CA HIS A 134 -0.55 5.63 -10.46
C HIS A 134 -1.23 5.34 -11.78
N TYR A 135 -1.18 6.30 -12.68
CA TYR A 135 -1.67 6.19 -14.04
C TYR A 135 -0.56 6.60 -14.99
N GLN A 136 -0.24 5.74 -15.94
CA GLN A 136 0.85 6.00 -16.89
C GLN A 136 0.40 5.70 -18.30
N LEU A 137 0.88 6.50 -19.25
CA LEU A 137 0.77 6.26 -20.68
C LEU A 137 2.17 6.33 -21.29
N HIS A 138 2.58 5.27 -21.96
CA HIS A 138 3.83 5.19 -22.68
C HIS A 138 3.56 4.97 -24.16
N TRP A 139 4.17 5.78 -25.00
CA TRP A 139 4.19 5.62 -26.44
C TRP A 139 5.63 5.56 -26.92
N ASN A 140 5.94 4.52 -27.70
CA ASN A 140 7.21 4.35 -28.36
C ASN A 140 6.97 4.07 -29.83
N GLU A 141 7.67 4.76 -30.67
CA GLU A 141 7.56 4.67 -32.12
C GLU A 141 8.91 4.59 -32.79
N LYS A 142 9.10 3.61 -33.66
CA LYS A 142 10.27 3.51 -34.53
C LYS A 142 9.92 4.19 -35.87
N LEU A 143 10.37 5.43 -36.04
CA LEU A 143 10.08 6.23 -37.22
C LEU A 143 10.78 5.69 -38.47
N ASN A 144 12.03 5.26 -38.34
CA ASN A 144 12.83 4.62 -39.38
C ASN A 144 14.03 3.88 -38.79
N SER A 145 15.00 3.46 -39.60
CA SER A 145 16.19 2.74 -39.14
C SER A 145 17.10 3.54 -38.19
N SER A 146 17.02 4.87 -38.21
CA SER A 146 17.93 5.77 -37.46
C SER A 146 17.21 6.58 -36.39
N TRP A 147 15.88 6.70 -36.45
CA TRP A 147 15.11 7.55 -35.56
C TRP A 147 14.02 6.78 -34.82
N SER A 148 13.90 7.03 -33.53
CA SER A 148 12.78 6.60 -32.69
C SER A 148 12.30 7.76 -31.83
N ALA A 149 11.01 7.74 -31.49
CA ALA A 149 10.38 8.70 -30.59
C ALA A 149 9.77 7.96 -29.40
N SER A 150 9.79 8.59 -28.23
CA SER A 150 9.15 8.07 -27.02
C SER A 150 8.46 9.21 -26.27
N LEU A 151 7.25 8.93 -25.77
CA LEU A 151 6.51 9.82 -24.89
C LEU A 151 6.05 9.04 -23.66
N GLY A 152 6.28 9.59 -22.49
CA GLY A 152 5.78 9.05 -21.22
C GLY A 152 4.99 10.12 -20.47
N LEU A 153 3.76 9.79 -20.09
CA LEU A 153 2.93 10.59 -19.21
C LEU A 153 2.73 9.82 -17.90
N ASN A 154 2.77 10.52 -16.80
CA ASN A 154 2.55 9.93 -15.47
C ASN A 154 1.70 10.86 -14.61
N TYR A 155 0.73 10.29 -13.92
CA TYR A 155 -0.05 10.95 -12.89
C TYR A 155 -0.09 10.05 -11.65
N THR A 156 0.21 10.64 -10.49
CA THR A 156 0.17 9.93 -9.21
C THR A 156 -0.74 10.68 -8.25
N TYR A 157 -1.61 9.94 -7.58
CA TYR A 157 -2.46 10.45 -6.54
C TYR A 157 -2.31 9.59 -5.27
N GLY A 158 -1.89 10.23 -4.19
CA GLY A 158 -1.72 9.59 -2.88
C GLY A 158 -2.54 10.29 -1.81
N ARG A 159 -3.03 9.52 -0.86
CA ARG A 159 -3.71 10.01 0.34
C ARG A 159 -3.50 9.03 1.47
N GLY A 160 -3.40 9.56 2.67
CA GLY A 160 -3.29 8.73 3.86
C GLY A 160 -3.30 9.58 5.11
N TYR A 161 -3.39 8.89 6.21
CA TYR A 161 -3.29 9.44 7.54
C TYR A 161 -2.71 8.36 8.45
N TYR A 162 -2.14 8.77 9.55
CA TYR A 162 -1.91 7.88 10.68
C TYR A 162 -2.78 8.35 11.85
N GLU A 163 -3.24 7.38 12.64
CA GLU A 163 -4.04 7.59 13.83
C GLU A 163 -3.26 7.05 15.01
N GLU A 164 -3.16 7.83 16.08
CA GLU A 164 -2.50 7.41 17.31
C GLU A 164 -3.25 7.93 18.53
N PHE A 165 -3.14 7.19 19.62
CA PHE A 165 -3.64 7.64 20.91
C PHE A 165 -2.77 8.78 21.41
N ASN A 166 -3.42 9.89 21.74
CA ASN A 166 -2.76 11.06 22.32
C ASN A 166 -3.30 11.27 23.72
N ASP A 167 -2.46 11.03 24.71
CA ASP A 167 -2.76 11.42 26.07
C ASP A 167 -2.66 12.95 26.19
N SER A 168 -3.69 13.57 26.76
CA SER A 168 -3.79 15.03 26.97
C SER A 168 -2.62 15.62 27.77
N GLY A 169 -1.77 14.80 28.36
CA GLY A 169 -0.51 15.18 29.02
C GLY A 169 0.69 15.32 28.07
N SER A 170 0.60 14.90 26.82
CA SER A 170 1.71 14.98 25.87
C SER A 170 1.81 16.37 25.22
N GLN A 171 3.00 16.72 24.72
CA GLN A 171 3.27 18.01 24.02
C GLN A 171 2.48 18.19 22.71
N THR A 172 1.78 17.16 22.26
CA THR A 172 0.90 17.17 21.09
C THR A 172 -0.57 17.41 21.42
N SER A 173 -0.86 17.99 22.59
CA SER A 173 -2.23 18.39 22.95
C SER A 173 -2.80 19.35 21.89
N PHE A 174 -4.11 19.37 21.72
CA PHE A 174 -4.80 20.29 20.80
C PHE A 174 -4.43 21.75 21.02
N SER A 175 -4.03 22.14 22.25
CA SER A 175 -3.52 23.47 22.57
C SER A 175 -2.20 23.80 21.89
N TYR A 176 -1.30 22.82 21.70
CA TYR A 176 -0.05 22.98 20.95
C TYR A 176 -0.31 23.27 19.46
N LEU A 177 -1.34 22.64 18.90
CA LEU A 177 -1.77 22.87 17.52
C LEU A 177 -2.59 24.15 17.34
N GLY A 178 -2.77 24.96 18.40
CA GLY A 178 -3.58 26.16 18.37
C GLY A 178 -5.09 25.90 18.30
N LEU A 179 -5.49 24.65 18.50
CA LEU A 179 -6.90 24.29 18.59
C LEU A 179 -7.38 24.41 20.03
N ILE A 180 -8.40 25.19 20.26
CA ILE A 180 -9.05 25.28 21.58
C ILE A 180 -10.02 24.12 21.66
N PRO A 181 -9.85 23.16 22.61
CA PRO A 181 -10.84 22.12 22.80
C PRO A 181 -12.19 22.77 23.14
N LEU A 182 -13.22 22.43 22.39
CA LEU A 182 -14.57 22.72 22.85
C LEU A 182 -14.76 21.87 24.12
N ASP A 183 -14.96 22.54 25.25
CA ASP A 183 -15.27 21.87 26.50
C ASP A 183 -16.68 21.27 26.39
N THR A 184 -16.75 20.06 25.90
CA THR A 184 -17.98 19.28 25.74
C THR A 184 -18.18 18.32 26.91
N GLY A 185 -17.62 18.66 28.08
CA GLY A 185 -17.84 17.86 29.30
C GLY A 185 -17.55 16.38 29.12
N ASN A 186 -16.27 16.01 29.01
CA ASN A 186 -15.76 14.62 28.93
C ASN A 186 -16.07 13.81 27.65
N GLN A 187 -16.39 14.44 26.54
CA GLN A 187 -16.39 13.73 25.26
C GLN A 187 -15.33 14.33 24.33
N ILE A 188 -14.31 13.54 24.05
CA ILE A 188 -13.37 13.78 22.97
C ILE A 188 -14.09 13.36 21.68
N ILE A 189 -14.29 14.30 20.78
CA ILE A 189 -14.76 14.06 19.40
C ILE A 189 -13.55 14.02 18.49
#